data_7f31096ad75365c9b9d95062888c15b4
#
_entry.id   7f31096ad75365c9b9d95062888c15b4
#
_cell.length_a   1.000
_cell.length_b   1.000
_cell.length_c   1.000
_cell.angle_alpha   90.00
_cell.angle_beta   90.00
_cell.angle_gamma   90.00
#
_symmetry.space_group_name_H-M   'P 1'
#
loop_
_entity.id
_entity.type
_entity.pdbx_description
1 polymer ?
#
loop_
_entity_poly.entity_id
_entity_poly.type
_entity_poly.pdbx_seq_one_letter_code
_entity_poly.pdbx_strand_id
1 'polypeptide(L)'
;HVYCDESALKALSQDALLADTKIITVYWNGKTGTKKHMANYNNDFQNIVRRLLKGDENMLGEFAAISRKNEANSASINYIANNNGFTLNDLVSYDRKHNELNGENNRDGEDFNFSWNCGEEGSTRKRKIKELRMRQIKNALAFVFLSAGTPLILAGDEFGNSQNGNNNPYCVDSELSWVNWKETKEGKEILEWTKALIQFRQNN
;
A
#
# COMPACT_ATOMS: atom_id res chain seq x y z
N HIS A 1 4.41 -8.19 -12.26
CA HIS A 1 3.04 -8.72 -12.13
C HIS A 1 2.82 -9.80 -13.18
N VAL A 2 2.59 -11.02 -12.76
CA VAL A 2 2.21 -12.10 -13.68
C VAL A 2 0.75 -12.46 -13.35
N TYR A 3 -0.16 -12.07 -14.22
CA TYR A 3 -1.51 -12.61 -14.24
C TYR A 3 -1.43 -13.89 -15.10
N CYS A 4 -1.25 -15.02 -14.48
CA CYS A 4 -1.28 -16.29 -15.18
C CYS A 4 -1.99 -17.34 -14.33
N ASP A 5 -2.39 -18.42 -14.99
CA ASP A 5 -3.00 -19.56 -14.33
C ASP A 5 -2.00 -20.29 -13.41
N GLU A 6 -2.47 -21.20 -12.60
CA GLU A 6 -1.67 -21.95 -11.64
C GLU A 6 -0.59 -22.80 -12.35
N SER A 7 -0.83 -23.27 -13.57
CA SER A 7 0.11 -24.09 -14.32
C SER A 7 1.32 -23.28 -14.80
N ALA A 8 1.09 -22.06 -15.28
CA ALA A 8 2.14 -21.14 -15.68
C ALA A 8 2.96 -20.66 -14.47
N LEU A 9 2.31 -20.33 -13.34
CA LEU A 9 3.01 -19.98 -12.11
C LEU A 9 3.87 -21.14 -11.59
N LYS A 10 3.37 -22.38 -11.69
CA LYS A 10 4.13 -23.57 -11.33
C LYS A 10 5.36 -23.72 -12.22
N ALA A 11 5.21 -23.57 -13.54
CA ALA A 11 6.34 -23.64 -14.49
C ALA A 11 7.40 -22.58 -14.16
N LEU A 12 6.99 -21.30 -13.98
CA LEU A 12 7.89 -20.20 -13.59
C LEU A 12 8.59 -20.47 -12.25
N SER A 13 7.89 -21.04 -11.28
CA SER A 13 8.46 -21.35 -9.97
C SER A 13 9.50 -22.47 -10.00
N GLN A 14 9.52 -23.29 -11.03
CA GLN A 14 10.42 -24.43 -11.20
C GLN A 14 11.54 -24.17 -12.21
N ASP A 15 11.49 -23.04 -12.91
CA ASP A 15 12.50 -22.67 -13.91
C ASP A 15 13.84 -22.38 -13.22
N ALA A 16 14.89 -23.09 -13.65
CA ALA A 16 16.23 -22.95 -13.10
C ALA A 16 16.83 -21.57 -13.35
N LEU A 17 16.49 -20.90 -14.46
CA LEU A 17 16.95 -19.55 -14.78
C LEU A 17 16.34 -18.49 -13.86
N LEU A 18 15.17 -18.79 -13.28
CA LEU A 18 14.44 -17.90 -12.38
C LEU A 18 14.64 -18.24 -10.89
N ALA A 19 15.48 -19.19 -10.56
CA ALA A 19 15.66 -19.68 -9.19
C ALA A 19 16.04 -18.56 -8.19
N ASP A 20 16.83 -17.58 -8.64
CA ASP A 20 17.25 -16.42 -7.83
C ASP A 20 16.42 -15.14 -8.09
N THR A 21 15.40 -15.23 -8.96
CA THR A 21 14.53 -14.12 -9.32
C THR A 21 13.33 -14.06 -8.36
N LYS A 22 13.09 -12.90 -7.74
CA LYS A 22 11.88 -12.69 -6.93
C LYS A 22 10.66 -12.55 -7.83
N ILE A 23 9.72 -13.49 -7.72
CA ILE A 23 8.47 -13.52 -8.51
C ILE A 23 7.32 -13.10 -7.58
N ILE A 24 6.65 -12.01 -7.92
CA ILE A 24 5.53 -11.49 -7.15
C ILE A 24 4.25 -11.71 -7.95
N THR A 25 3.26 -12.32 -7.34
CA THR A 25 1.97 -12.61 -7.95
C THR A 25 0.82 -12.01 -7.14
N VAL A 26 -0.33 -11.88 -7.78
CA VAL A 26 -1.58 -11.49 -7.09
C VAL A 26 -2.16 -12.66 -6.30
N TYR A 27 -1.96 -13.88 -6.79
CA TYR A 27 -2.43 -15.08 -6.14
C TYR A 27 -1.52 -16.30 -6.43
N TRP A 28 -1.07 -16.94 -5.36
CA TRP A 28 -0.35 -18.20 -5.38
C TRP A 28 -0.81 -19.07 -4.22
N ASN A 29 -1.41 -20.20 -4.49
CA ASN A 29 -1.97 -21.06 -3.43
C ASN A 29 -0.95 -21.95 -2.73
N GLY A 30 0.30 -21.95 -3.18
CA GLY A 30 1.43 -22.62 -2.52
C GLY A 30 1.39 -24.13 -2.42
N LYS A 31 0.42 -24.81 -3.06
CA LYS A 31 0.24 -26.27 -2.94
C LYS A 31 1.40 -27.12 -3.50
N THR A 32 2.30 -26.53 -4.26
CA THR A 32 3.37 -27.22 -5.01
C THR A 32 4.77 -27.09 -4.38
N GLY A 33 4.84 -26.99 -3.06
CA GLY A 33 6.10 -26.94 -2.30
C GLY A 33 6.60 -25.52 -2.00
N THR A 34 7.53 -25.42 -1.05
CA THR A 34 8.10 -24.16 -0.60
C THR A 34 8.95 -23.52 -1.69
N LYS A 35 8.59 -22.32 -2.12
CA LYS A 35 9.33 -21.55 -3.10
C LYS A 35 9.75 -20.20 -2.52
N LYS A 36 10.98 -20.13 -2.02
CA LYS A 36 11.55 -18.95 -1.33
C LYS A 36 11.59 -17.68 -2.18
N HIS A 37 11.51 -17.81 -3.50
CA HIS A 37 11.52 -16.69 -4.45
C HIS A 37 10.12 -16.25 -4.90
N MET A 38 9.05 -16.95 -4.45
CA MET A 38 7.67 -16.59 -4.74
C MET A 38 7.06 -15.72 -3.63
N ALA A 39 6.29 -14.73 -4.02
CA ALA A 39 5.58 -13.86 -3.09
C ALA A 39 4.18 -13.49 -3.61
N ASN A 40 3.25 -13.29 -2.69
CA ASN A 40 1.88 -12.85 -2.97
C ASN A 40 1.62 -11.46 -2.43
N TYR A 41 0.93 -10.63 -3.20
CA TYR A 41 0.28 -9.44 -2.67
C TYR A 41 -0.82 -9.82 -1.67
N ASN A 42 -0.77 -9.24 -0.49
CA ASN A 42 -1.78 -9.47 0.55
C ASN A 42 -2.88 -8.40 0.49
N ASN A 43 -3.83 -8.57 -0.45
CA ASN A 43 -4.94 -7.64 -0.62
C ASN A 43 -5.86 -7.59 0.60
N ASP A 44 -6.00 -8.70 1.33
CA ASP A 44 -6.79 -8.74 2.57
C ASP A 44 -6.16 -7.83 3.62
N PHE A 45 -4.83 -7.82 3.75
CA PHE A 45 -4.13 -6.91 4.64
C PHE A 45 -4.43 -5.45 4.30
N GLN A 46 -4.33 -5.08 3.01
CA GLN A 46 -4.65 -3.73 2.54
C GLN A 46 -6.06 -3.31 2.97
N ASN A 47 -7.06 -4.13 2.67
CA ASN A 47 -8.46 -3.83 2.91
C ASN A 47 -8.77 -3.75 4.41
N ILE A 48 -8.30 -4.71 5.20
CA ILE A 48 -8.52 -4.77 6.65
C ILE A 48 -7.89 -3.55 7.33
N VAL A 49 -6.64 -3.22 6.99
CA VAL A 49 -5.94 -2.09 7.62
C VAL A 49 -6.54 -0.75 7.23
N ARG A 50 -6.94 -0.56 5.98
CA ARG A 50 -7.65 0.67 5.54
C ARG A 50 -8.96 0.85 6.31
N ARG A 51 -9.75 -0.20 6.46
CA ARG A 51 -11.00 -0.19 7.20
C ARG A 51 -10.78 0.06 8.70
N LEU A 52 -9.74 -0.55 9.28
CA LEU A 52 -9.35 -0.30 10.67
C LEU A 52 -8.96 1.17 10.89
N LEU A 53 -8.16 1.76 10.00
CA LEU A 53 -7.75 3.16 10.06
C LEU A 53 -8.93 4.12 9.90
N LYS A 54 -9.89 3.77 9.08
CA LYS A 54 -11.13 4.51 8.89
C LYS A 54 -12.04 4.45 10.12
N GLY A 55 -11.91 3.41 10.96
CA GLY A 55 -12.73 3.19 12.15
C GLY A 55 -13.96 2.31 11.93
N ASP A 56 -13.95 1.48 10.88
CA ASP A 56 -15.01 0.48 10.66
C ASP A 56 -15.08 -0.50 11.82
N GLU A 57 -16.28 -0.93 12.18
CA GLU A 57 -16.52 -1.85 13.28
C GLU A 57 -15.91 -3.24 13.03
N ASN A 58 -15.54 -3.92 14.10
CA ASN A 58 -15.03 -5.30 14.14
C ASN A 58 -13.70 -5.56 13.40
N MET A 59 -12.98 -4.51 12.96
CA MET A 59 -11.71 -4.68 12.23
C MET A 59 -10.52 -5.06 13.11
N LEU A 60 -10.58 -4.85 14.42
CA LEU A 60 -9.44 -5.13 15.32
C LEU A 60 -9.11 -6.63 15.38
N GLY A 61 -10.12 -7.49 15.45
CA GLY A 61 -9.94 -8.95 15.43
C GLY A 61 -9.37 -9.43 14.09
N GLU A 62 -9.90 -8.91 12.98
CA GLU A 62 -9.41 -9.20 11.63
C GLU A 62 -7.95 -8.76 11.46
N PHE A 63 -7.60 -7.55 11.93
CA PHE A 63 -6.22 -7.08 11.92
C PHE A 63 -5.31 -7.95 12.78
N ALA A 64 -5.71 -8.32 13.98
CA ALA A 64 -4.92 -9.18 14.87
C ALA A 64 -4.62 -10.55 14.23
N ALA A 65 -5.52 -11.08 13.43
CA ALA A 65 -5.32 -12.30 12.66
C ALA A 65 -4.38 -12.11 11.48
N ILE A 66 -4.66 -11.10 10.62
CA ILE A 66 -3.90 -10.89 9.38
C ILE A 66 -2.48 -10.38 9.64
N SER A 67 -2.24 -9.59 10.70
CA SER A 67 -0.93 -9.05 11.04
C SER A 67 0.10 -10.12 11.45
N ARG A 68 -0.37 -11.27 11.90
CA ARG A 68 0.47 -12.43 12.28
C ARG A 68 0.55 -13.50 11.19
N LYS A 69 -0.24 -13.34 10.13
CA LYS A 69 -0.29 -14.32 9.04
C LYS A 69 1.04 -14.29 8.27
N ASN A 70 1.69 -15.44 8.22
CA ASN A 70 2.86 -15.65 7.37
C ASN A 70 2.66 -16.96 6.61
N GLU A 71 2.71 -16.90 5.30
CA GLU A 71 2.49 -18.06 4.45
C GLU A 71 3.67 -19.02 4.55
N ALA A 72 3.41 -20.31 4.69
CA ALA A 72 4.45 -21.34 4.81
C ALA A 72 5.24 -21.54 3.51
N ASN A 73 4.61 -21.33 2.37
CA ASN A 73 5.11 -21.73 1.04
C ASN A 73 5.50 -20.56 0.12
N SER A 74 5.21 -19.32 0.53
CA SER A 74 5.55 -18.11 -0.21
C SER A 74 5.67 -16.93 0.75
N ALA A 75 6.30 -15.84 0.31
CA ALA A 75 6.30 -14.62 1.09
C ALA A 75 4.94 -13.89 0.94
N SER A 76 4.43 -13.37 2.04
CA SER A 76 3.26 -12.48 2.06
C SER A 76 3.75 -11.03 2.00
N ILE A 77 3.32 -10.27 0.98
CA ILE A 77 3.67 -8.86 0.82
C ILE A 77 2.54 -8.00 1.38
N ASN A 78 2.79 -7.37 2.52
CA ASN A 78 1.84 -6.51 3.20
C ASN A 78 2.03 -5.06 2.75
N TYR A 79 0.94 -4.41 2.36
CA TYR A 79 0.92 -3.03 1.90
C TYR A 79 -0.42 -2.36 2.20
N ILE A 80 -0.44 -1.04 2.18
CA ILE A 80 -1.67 -0.23 2.30
C ILE A 80 -1.91 0.55 1.02
N ALA A 81 -0.84 1.04 0.39
CA ALA A 81 -0.87 1.68 -0.92
C ALA A 81 0.12 0.99 -1.85
N ASN A 82 -0.19 0.95 -3.13
CA ASN A 82 0.68 0.46 -4.19
C ASN A 82 0.46 1.30 -5.47
N ASN A 83 1.00 0.87 -6.59
CA ASN A 83 0.85 1.58 -7.87
C ASN A 83 -0.58 1.59 -8.44
N ASN A 84 -1.53 0.95 -7.81
CA ASN A 84 -2.94 0.87 -8.21
C ASN A 84 -3.82 1.33 -7.05
N GLY A 85 -4.32 2.53 -7.12
CA GLY A 85 -5.11 3.14 -6.06
C GLY A 85 -4.50 4.44 -5.51
N PHE A 86 -5.01 4.91 -4.39
CA PHE A 86 -4.50 6.11 -3.72
C PHE A 86 -3.10 5.91 -3.15
N THR A 87 -2.27 6.99 -3.18
CA THR A 87 -1.10 7.10 -2.31
C THR A 87 -1.52 7.06 -0.85
N LEU A 88 -0.60 6.81 0.07
CA LEU A 88 -0.92 6.82 1.51
C LEU A 88 -1.42 8.18 1.99
N ASN A 89 -0.89 9.27 1.45
CA ASN A 89 -1.35 10.62 1.77
C ASN A 89 -2.76 10.89 1.22
N ASP A 90 -3.06 10.43 0.00
CA ASP A 90 -4.39 10.59 -0.59
C ASP A 90 -5.44 9.72 0.12
N LEU A 91 -5.06 8.55 0.59
CA LEU A 91 -5.93 7.66 1.38
C LEU A 91 -6.52 8.32 2.63
N VAL A 92 -5.80 9.27 3.22
CA VAL A 92 -6.23 10.02 4.41
C VAL A 92 -6.71 11.44 4.08
N SER A 93 -6.78 11.78 2.79
CA SER A 93 -7.11 13.13 2.32
C SER A 93 -8.30 13.18 1.39
N TYR A 94 -8.71 12.05 0.81
CA TYR A 94 -9.79 11.99 -0.17
C TYR A 94 -10.75 10.85 0.15
N ASP A 95 -12.06 11.15 0.14
CA ASP A 95 -13.11 10.13 0.21
C ASP A 95 -13.44 9.59 -1.19
N ARG A 96 -13.22 10.39 -2.22
CA ARG A 96 -13.55 10.07 -3.61
C ARG A 96 -12.33 10.20 -4.52
N LYS A 97 -12.32 9.42 -5.59
CA LYS A 97 -11.31 9.56 -6.64
C LYS A 97 -11.50 10.84 -7.45
N HIS A 98 -10.39 11.38 -7.94
CA HIS A 98 -10.32 12.59 -8.77
C HIS A 98 -9.47 12.27 -10.01
N ASN A 99 -10.02 11.44 -10.92
CA ASN A 99 -9.35 10.94 -12.12
C ASN A 99 -9.71 11.74 -13.38
N GLU A 100 -10.24 12.95 -13.24
CA GLU A 100 -10.72 13.78 -14.36
C GLU A 100 -9.64 14.00 -15.42
N LEU A 101 -8.37 14.13 -15.00
CA LEU A 101 -7.22 14.33 -15.89
C LEU A 101 -6.87 13.10 -16.75
N ASN A 102 -7.40 11.93 -16.41
CA ASN A 102 -7.18 10.71 -17.17
C ASN A 102 -7.96 10.67 -18.49
N GLY A 103 -8.92 11.60 -18.71
CA GLY A 103 -9.72 11.66 -19.93
C GLY A 103 -10.89 10.68 -19.99
N GLU A 104 -11.13 9.90 -18.93
CA GLU A 104 -12.19 8.88 -18.83
C GLU A 104 -13.44 9.37 -18.08
N ASN A 105 -13.60 10.69 -17.90
CA ASN A 105 -14.69 11.29 -17.14
C ASN A 105 -14.82 10.72 -15.71
N ASN A 106 -13.69 10.49 -15.04
CA ASN A 106 -13.62 9.91 -13.68
C ASN A 106 -14.29 8.53 -13.52
N ARG A 107 -14.42 7.75 -14.62
CA ARG A 107 -15.02 6.40 -14.61
C ARG A 107 -14.00 5.29 -14.37
N ASP A 108 -12.73 5.57 -14.63
CA ASP A 108 -11.60 4.66 -14.45
C ASP A 108 -11.14 4.59 -12.98
N GLY A 109 -10.30 3.61 -12.66
CA GLY A 109 -9.81 3.38 -11.31
C GLY A 109 -10.89 2.83 -10.35
N GLU A 110 -10.49 2.58 -9.13
CA GLU A 110 -11.34 1.94 -8.10
C GLU A 110 -12.28 2.96 -7.43
N ASP A 111 -13.58 2.62 -7.31
CA ASP A 111 -14.55 3.47 -6.60
C ASP A 111 -14.52 3.29 -5.09
N PHE A 112 -14.18 2.08 -4.61
CA PHE A 112 -14.19 1.72 -3.20
C PHE A 112 -12.76 1.63 -2.64
N ASN A 113 -12.21 2.75 -2.21
CA ASN A 113 -10.82 2.83 -1.72
C ASN A 113 -10.66 2.56 -0.23
N PHE A 114 -11.75 2.48 0.54
CA PHE A 114 -11.75 2.46 2.01
C PHE A 114 -10.94 3.62 2.60
N SER A 115 -10.95 4.77 1.92
CA SER A 115 -10.28 5.99 2.32
C SER A 115 -11.12 6.81 3.29
N TRP A 116 -10.49 7.79 3.94
CA TRP A 116 -11.14 8.74 4.82
C TRP A 116 -10.43 10.10 4.75
N ASN A 117 -11.12 11.14 4.31
CA ASN A 117 -10.56 12.48 4.16
C ASN A 117 -10.22 13.19 5.49
N CYS A 118 -10.48 12.54 6.64
CA CYS A 118 -10.28 13.09 7.99
C CYS A 118 -11.08 14.37 8.28
N GLY A 119 -12.16 14.61 7.54
CA GLY A 119 -13.09 15.72 7.76
C GLY A 119 -12.99 16.87 6.75
N GLU A 120 -12.13 16.78 5.73
CA GLU A 120 -12.05 17.74 4.63
C GLU A 120 -11.44 17.10 3.39
N GLU A 121 -12.10 17.24 2.26
CA GLU A 121 -11.64 16.66 0.99
C GLU A 121 -10.43 17.43 0.46
N GLY A 122 -9.36 16.71 0.11
CA GLY A 122 -8.16 17.27 -0.49
C GLY A 122 -7.28 18.07 0.48
N SER A 123 -6.58 19.06 -0.05
CA SER A 123 -5.62 19.86 0.74
C SER A 123 -6.34 20.73 1.78
N THR A 124 -5.74 20.90 2.96
CA THR A 124 -6.33 21.68 4.04
C THR A 124 -5.30 22.55 4.78
N ARG A 125 -5.75 23.69 5.31
CA ARG A 125 -4.98 24.53 6.23
C ARG A 125 -5.36 24.31 7.71
N LYS A 126 -6.38 23.50 7.97
CA LYS A 126 -6.88 23.26 9.34
C LYS A 126 -5.90 22.37 10.10
N ARG A 127 -5.28 22.94 11.14
CA ARG A 127 -4.25 22.27 11.93
C ARG A 127 -4.72 20.92 12.49
N LYS A 128 -5.92 20.84 13.04
CA LYS A 128 -6.47 19.60 13.63
C LYS A 128 -6.58 18.46 12.61
N ILE A 129 -6.98 18.80 11.37
CA ILE A 129 -7.09 17.81 10.29
C ILE A 129 -5.70 17.35 9.84
N LYS A 130 -4.75 18.26 9.67
CA LYS A 130 -3.36 17.94 9.33
C LYS A 130 -2.72 17.01 10.39
N GLU A 131 -2.91 17.32 11.68
CA GLU A 131 -2.41 16.49 12.79
C GLU A 131 -3.08 15.10 12.79
N LEU A 132 -4.37 15.01 12.47
CA LEU A 132 -5.08 13.73 12.36
C LEU A 132 -4.56 12.91 11.18
N ARG A 133 -4.42 13.50 9.98
CA ARG A 133 -3.86 12.84 8.80
C ARG A 133 -2.45 12.33 9.06
N MET A 134 -1.58 13.14 9.66
CA MET A 134 -0.22 12.75 10.04
C MET A 134 -0.23 11.53 10.95
N ARG A 135 -1.11 11.49 11.95
CA ARG A 135 -1.26 10.34 12.85
C ARG A 135 -1.71 9.10 12.09
N GLN A 136 -2.67 9.23 11.17
CA GLN A 136 -3.15 8.09 10.37
C GLN A 136 -2.08 7.54 9.42
N ILE A 137 -1.29 8.41 8.78
CA ILE A 137 -0.14 8.00 7.96
C ILE A 137 0.88 7.21 8.81
N LYS A 138 1.22 7.72 10.00
CA LYS A 138 2.15 7.04 10.90
C LYS A 138 1.62 5.70 11.40
N ASN A 139 0.33 5.62 11.71
CA ASN A 139 -0.32 4.35 12.08
C ASN A 139 -0.28 3.35 10.92
N ALA A 140 -0.59 3.79 9.71
CA ALA A 140 -0.56 2.97 8.51
C ALA A 140 0.83 2.36 8.27
N LEU A 141 1.87 3.18 8.31
CA LEU A 141 3.26 2.72 8.19
C LEU A 141 3.64 1.75 9.32
N ALA A 142 3.24 2.04 10.57
CA ALA A 142 3.49 1.14 11.68
C ALA A 142 2.83 -0.23 11.47
N PHE A 143 1.58 -0.29 11.00
CA PHE A 143 0.91 -1.56 10.70
C PHE A 143 1.64 -2.37 9.62
N VAL A 144 2.13 -1.71 8.56
CA VAL A 144 2.91 -2.40 7.51
C VAL A 144 4.22 -2.94 8.05
N PHE A 145 4.99 -2.12 8.76
CA PHE A 145 6.34 -2.50 9.18
C PHE A 145 6.38 -3.45 10.39
N LEU A 146 5.37 -3.40 11.27
CA LEU A 146 5.33 -4.24 12.48
C LEU A 146 4.58 -5.55 12.30
N SER A 147 3.90 -5.76 11.19
CA SER A 147 3.22 -7.02 10.87
C SER A 147 4.20 -8.07 10.34
N ALA A 148 3.86 -9.36 10.53
CA ALA A 148 4.59 -10.46 9.91
C ALA A 148 4.48 -10.38 8.36
N GLY A 149 5.43 -10.99 7.64
CA GLY A 149 5.50 -10.90 6.18
C GLY A 149 6.46 -9.83 5.68
N THR A 150 6.42 -9.51 4.39
CA THR A 150 7.30 -8.53 3.74
C THR A 150 6.58 -7.19 3.59
N PRO A 151 7.10 -6.10 4.19
CA PRO A 151 6.50 -4.78 4.00
C PRO A 151 6.76 -4.25 2.60
N LEU A 152 5.73 -3.61 2.02
CA LEU A 152 5.84 -2.86 0.77
C LEU A 152 5.21 -1.48 0.98
N ILE A 153 5.91 -0.44 0.54
CA ILE A 153 5.40 0.93 0.47
C ILE A 153 5.49 1.44 -0.98
N LEU A 154 4.56 2.28 -1.37
CA LEU A 154 4.63 2.99 -2.65
C LEU A 154 5.72 4.07 -2.54
N ALA A 155 6.55 4.21 -3.59
CA ALA A 155 7.58 5.24 -3.63
C ALA A 155 6.94 6.64 -3.45
N GLY A 156 7.43 7.38 -2.47
CA GLY A 156 6.89 8.68 -2.07
C GLY A 156 5.99 8.65 -0.82
N ASP A 157 5.44 7.50 -0.45
CA ASP A 157 4.63 7.39 0.78
C ASP A 157 5.46 7.70 2.04
N GLU A 158 6.77 7.40 2.01
CA GLU A 158 7.72 7.68 3.09
C GLU A 158 7.96 9.17 3.36
N PHE A 159 7.47 10.06 2.51
CA PHE A 159 7.50 11.51 2.73
C PHE A 159 6.20 12.23 2.33
N GLY A 160 5.11 11.47 2.17
CA GLY A 160 3.77 12.02 2.02
C GLY A 160 3.46 12.54 0.62
N ASN A 161 3.98 11.89 -0.44
CA ASN A 161 3.63 12.21 -1.81
C ASN A 161 2.12 12.08 -2.05
N SER A 162 1.56 12.96 -2.89
CA SER A 162 0.15 13.00 -3.26
C SER A 162 0.00 13.02 -4.77
N GLN A 163 -1.03 12.33 -5.25
CA GLN A 163 -1.51 12.39 -6.64
C GLN A 163 -2.84 13.16 -6.71
N ASN A 164 -3.08 14.05 -5.72
CA ASN A 164 -4.25 14.92 -5.64
C ASN A 164 -5.59 14.15 -5.76
N GLY A 165 -5.65 12.94 -5.22
CA GLY A 165 -6.84 12.10 -5.27
C GLY A 165 -7.03 11.34 -6.59
N ASN A 166 -6.06 11.39 -7.51
CA ASN A 166 -6.06 10.50 -8.67
C ASN A 166 -5.55 9.11 -8.24
N ASN A 167 -6.42 8.11 -8.33
CA ASN A 167 -6.09 6.74 -7.93
C ASN A 167 -5.73 5.81 -9.10
N ASN A 168 -5.58 6.37 -10.31
CA ASN A 168 -5.24 5.61 -11.52
C ASN A 168 -4.42 6.44 -12.53
N PRO A 169 -3.28 7.05 -12.12
CA PRO A 169 -2.56 8.03 -12.94
C PRO A 169 -1.71 7.43 -14.07
N TYR A 170 -1.92 6.19 -14.47
CA TYR A 170 -1.10 5.43 -15.42
C TYR A 170 -0.92 6.11 -16.78
N CYS A 171 -1.89 6.91 -17.23
CA CYS A 171 -1.87 7.61 -18.51
C CYS A 171 -1.49 9.09 -18.40
N VAL A 172 -1.18 9.58 -17.19
CA VAL A 172 -0.87 11.00 -16.93
C VAL A 172 0.64 11.15 -16.72
N ASP A 173 1.34 11.72 -17.71
CA ASP A 173 2.76 12.06 -17.59
C ASP A 173 2.91 13.54 -17.23
N SER A 174 2.78 13.86 -15.95
CA SER A 174 2.87 15.21 -15.42
C SER A 174 3.24 15.22 -13.94
N GLU A 175 3.38 16.42 -13.35
CA GLU A 175 3.63 16.59 -11.91
C GLU A 175 2.61 15.87 -11.01
N LEU A 176 1.43 15.54 -11.53
CA LEU A 176 0.42 14.77 -10.81
C LEU A 176 0.91 13.36 -10.48
N SER A 177 1.54 12.69 -11.45
CA SER A 177 1.99 11.30 -11.34
C SER A 177 3.46 11.17 -10.90
N TRP A 178 4.23 12.24 -11.04
CA TRP A 178 5.64 12.25 -10.66
C TRP A 178 5.81 12.28 -9.15
N VAL A 179 6.84 11.64 -8.65
CA VAL A 179 7.22 11.74 -7.25
C VAL A 179 7.81 13.13 -6.97
N ASN A 180 7.18 13.88 -6.08
CA ASN A 180 7.62 15.22 -5.73
C ASN A 180 8.71 15.16 -4.65
N TRP A 181 9.97 15.37 -5.03
CA TRP A 181 11.14 15.33 -4.15
C TRP A 181 11.33 16.60 -3.30
N LYS A 182 10.42 17.57 -3.38
CA LYS A 182 10.50 18.78 -2.57
C LYS A 182 10.33 18.48 -1.09
N GLU A 183 11.34 18.82 -0.31
CA GLU A 183 11.28 18.65 1.13
C GLU A 183 10.23 19.57 1.77
N THR A 184 9.38 18.97 2.59
CA THR A 184 8.42 19.66 3.45
C THR A 184 8.67 19.28 4.90
N LYS A 185 8.19 20.08 5.86
CA LYS A 185 8.30 19.75 7.28
C LYS A 185 7.57 18.44 7.60
N GLU A 186 6.37 18.30 7.08
CA GLU A 186 5.53 17.11 7.23
C GLU A 186 6.18 15.88 6.59
N GLY A 187 6.75 16.03 5.39
CA GLY A 187 7.47 14.96 4.70
C GLY A 187 8.70 14.47 5.47
N LYS A 188 9.49 15.39 6.04
CA LYS A 188 10.62 15.02 6.92
C LYS A 188 10.16 14.22 8.14
N GLU A 189 9.05 14.60 8.75
CA GLU A 189 8.51 13.90 9.92
C GLU A 189 8.07 12.48 9.58
N ILE A 190 7.45 12.26 8.41
CA ILE A 190 7.07 10.92 7.93
C ILE A 190 8.32 10.10 7.61
N LEU A 191 9.30 10.70 6.95
CA LEU A 191 10.54 10.03 6.58
C LEU A 191 11.32 9.52 7.81
N GLU A 192 11.48 10.35 8.83
CA GLU A 192 12.14 9.94 10.06
C GLU A 192 11.37 8.83 10.80
N TRP A 193 10.04 8.90 10.80
CA TRP A 193 9.21 7.83 11.32
C TRP A 193 9.40 6.52 10.55
N THR A 194 9.42 6.58 9.21
CA THR A 194 9.63 5.41 8.35
C THR A 194 11.01 4.78 8.60
N LYS A 195 12.07 5.59 8.69
CA LYS A 195 13.42 5.11 9.04
C LYS A 195 13.46 4.41 10.40
N ALA A 196 12.80 4.99 11.40
CA ALA A 196 12.72 4.39 12.74
C ALA A 196 12.02 3.02 12.73
N LEU A 197 10.92 2.88 11.97
CA LEU A 197 10.21 1.61 11.80
C LEU A 197 11.07 0.55 11.08
N ILE A 198 11.80 0.94 10.03
CA ILE A 198 12.72 0.06 9.32
C ILE A 198 13.82 -0.44 10.27
N GLN A 199 14.44 0.48 11.01
CA GLN A 199 15.50 0.14 11.97
C GLN A 199 14.96 -0.78 13.07
N PHE A 200 13.79 -0.49 13.62
CA PHE A 200 13.14 -1.36 14.60
C PHE A 200 12.94 -2.78 14.06
N ARG A 201 12.38 -2.89 12.84
CA ARG A 201 12.14 -4.19 12.20
C ARG A 201 13.43 -4.97 11.91
N GLN A 202 14.53 -4.28 11.55
CA GLN A 202 15.82 -4.93 11.27
C GLN A 202 16.49 -5.47 12.54
N ASN A 203 16.19 -4.88 13.69
CA ASN A 203 16.81 -5.23 14.97
C ASN A 203 16.00 -6.27 15.76
N ASN A 204 14.79 -6.63 15.32
CA ASN A 204 13.88 -7.57 15.98
C ASN A 204 13.33 -8.62 15.00
#